data_64a03a192a9d786b0846a89a27b129fd
#
_entry.id   64a03a192a9d786b0846a89a27b129fd
#
_cell.length_a   1.000
_cell.length_b   1.000
_cell.length_c   1.000
_cell.angle_alpha   90.00
_cell.angle_beta   90.00
_cell.angle_gamma   90.00
#
_symmetry.space_group_name_H-M   'P 1'
#
loop_
_entity.id
_entity.type
_entity.pdbx_description
1 polymer ?
#
loop_
_entity_poly.entity_id
_entity_poly.type
_entity_poly.pdbx_seq_one_letter_code
_entity_poly.pdbx_strand_id
1 'polypeptide(L)'
;MYRCLFALLALSLAFAQSNYHQLKKIAIGGEGGWDYLIADASSARVYVSHGTEVDVVDTKTGQVAAKITGLHGVHGIALAPEFGRGFISNGQSSTVTIFDLKTLDKIGEDVPAGKNPDAIIYDPSSKRVFAFNGRSSDATAIDAKDGKVAGTVTLEGKPEFAAADGHGHVYVNIEDKSEVFDIDAKKLTVEHRWPLAPCE
;
A
#
# COMPACT_ATOMS: atom_id res chain seq x y z
N MET A 1 -1.24 -34.23 -63.89
CA MET A 1 -1.43 -34.77 -62.54
C MET A 1 -0.77 -33.84 -61.56
N TYR A 2 -1.54 -32.92 -60.93
CA TYR A 2 -1.06 -31.99 -59.90
C TYR A 2 -1.48 -32.51 -58.55
N ARG A 3 -0.52 -32.85 -57.70
CA ARG A 3 -0.76 -33.25 -56.30
C ARG A 3 -0.72 -31.98 -55.42
N CYS A 4 -1.89 -31.55 -54.97
CA CYS A 4 -2.02 -30.50 -53.94
C CYS A 4 -1.61 -31.11 -52.57
N LEU A 5 -0.49 -30.62 -52.00
CA LEU A 5 -0.08 -30.87 -50.64
C LEU A 5 -0.88 -29.91 -49.74
N PHE A 6 -1.84 -30.41 -48.95
CA PHE A 6 -2.45 -29.65 -47.87
C PHE A 6 -1.53 -29.73 -46.63
N ALA A 7 -0.89 -28.61 -46.31
CA ALA A 7 -0.17 -28.46 -45.05
C ALA A 7 -1.21 -28.11 -43.97
N LEU A 8 -1.50 -29.03 -43.07
CA LEU A 8 -2.28 -28.76 -41.86
C LEU A 8 -1.38 -27.97 -40.89
N LEU A 9 -1.69 -26.67 -40.73
CA LEU A 9 -1.11 -25.85 -39.66
C LEU A 9 -1.80 -26.21 -38.34
N ALA A 10 -1.18 -26.99 -37.48
CA ALA A 10 -1.68 -27.25 -36.14
C ALA A 10 -1.40 -25.99 -35.30
N LEU A 11 -2.42 -25.17 -35.05
CA LEU A 11 -2.36 -24.09 -34.06
C LEU A 11 -2.36 -24.73 -32.67
N SER A 12 -1.18 -24.84 -32.05
CA SER A 12 -1.05 -25.17 -30.64
C SER A 12 -1.53 -23.95 -29.82
N LEU A 13 -2.75 -24.01 -29.28
CA LEU A 13 -3.22 -23.10 -28.23
C LEU A 13 -2.39 -23.35 -26.98
N ALA A 14 -1.36 -22.55 -26.76
CA ALA A 14 -0.64 -22.51 -25.50
C ALA A 14 -1.61 -21.88 -24.47
N PHE A 15 -2.28 -22.70 -23.69
CA PHE A 15 -2.95 -22.25 -22.48
C PHE A 15 -1.85 -21.87 -21.51
N ALA A 16 -1.69 -20.58 -21.22
CA ALA A 16 -0.88 -20.11 -20.11
C ALA A 16 -1.54 -20.62 -18.82
N GLN A 17 -1.08 -21.75 -18.33
CA GLN A 17 -1.53 -22.28 -17.07
C GLN A 17 -0.96 -21.39 -15.97
N SER A 18 -1.82 -20.66 -15.28
CA SER A 18 -1.43 -19.90 -14.08
C SER A 18 -0.85 -20.88 -13.05
N ASN A 19 0.39 -20.66 -12.64
CA ASN A 19 1.01 -21.41 -11.55
C ASN A 19 0.45 -21.05 -10.18
N TYR A 20 -0.48 -20.08 -10.12
CA TYR A 20 -1.14 -19.67 -8.89
C TYR A 20 -2.42 -20.45 -8.67
N HIS A 21 -2.58 -20.98 -7.46
CA HIS A 21 -3.81 -21.65 -7.03
C HIS A 21 -4.13 -21.26 -5.58
N GLN A 22 -5.41 -21.28 -5.22
CA GLN A 22 -5.86 -20.99 -3.87
C GLN A 22 -5.40 -22.09 -2.92
N LEU A 23 -4.50 -21.79 -1.99
CA LEU A 23 -4.05 -22.72 -0.96
C LEU A 23 -5.03 -22.83 0.20
N LYS A 24 -5.56 -21.68 0.64
CA LYS A 24 -6.41 -21.60 1.83
C LYS A 24 -7.35 -20.41 1.74
N LYS A 25 -8.52 -20.52 2.33
CA LYS A 25 -9.43 -19.43 2.65
C LYS A 25 -9.44 -19.20 4.15
N ILE A 26 -9.18 -17.97 4.59
CA ILE A 26 -9.18 -17.59 6.00
C ILE A 26 -10.37 -16.67 6.23
N ALA A 27 -11.29 -17.06 7.11
CA ALA A 27 -12.40 -16.21 7.52
C ALA A 27 -11.93 -15.33 8.68
N ILE A 28 -11.92 -14.01 8.47
CA ILE A 28 -11.53 -13.05 9.49
C ILE A 28 -12.73 -12.50 10.27
N GLY A 29 -13.94 -12.68 9.74
CA GLY A 29 -15.19 -12.23 10.40
C GLY A 29 -15.33 -10.71 10.49
N GLY A 30 -16.36 -10.25 11.19
CA GLY A 30 -16.66 -8.83 11.39
C GLY A 30 -17.69 -8.27 10.42
N GLU A 31 -18.08 -7.02 10.67
CA GLU A 31 -18.99 -6.23 9.83
C GLU A 31 -18.27 -4.94 9.40
N GLY A 32 -18.64 -4.41 8.25
CA GLY A 32 -18.08 -3.16 7.73
C GLY A 32 -17.30 -3.35 6.44
N GLY A 33 -16.33 -2.45 6.18
CA GLY A 33 -15.50 -2.44 4.99
C GLY A 33 -14.07 -2.89 5.26
N TRP A 34 -13.53 -3.65 4.33
CA TRP A 34 -12.10 -3.97 4.25
C TRP A 34 -11.50 -3.21 3.08
N ASP A 35 -10.24 -2.82 3.19
CA ASP A 35 -9.55 -2.06 2.16
C ASP A 35 -8.19 -2.71 1.84
N TYR A 36 -7.08 -2.11 2.24
CA TYR A 36 -5.76 -2.65 1.93
C TYR A 36 -5.34 -3.77 2.88
N LEU A 37 -4.38 -4.55 2.41
CA LEU A 37 -3.66 -5.53 3.21
C LEU A 37 -2.16 -5.48 2.93
N ILE A 38 -1.35 -5.85 3.92
CA ILE A 38 0.09 -6.01 3.75
C ILE A 38 0.58 -7.28 4.44
N ALA A 39 1.48 -8.01 3.76
CA ALA A 39 2.09 -9.21 4.31
C ALA A 39 3.47 -8.91 4.90
N ASP A 40 3.69 -9.37 6.13
CA ASP A 40 5.01 -9.47 6.75
C ASP A 40 5.46 -10.93 6.75
N ALA A 41 6.29 -11.28 5.77
CA ALA A 41 6.81 -12.62 5.63
C ALA A 41 7.71 -13.03 6.81
N SER A 42 8.40 -12.07 7.44
CA SER A 42 9.35 -12.32 8.54
C SER A 42 8.66 -12.77 9.80
N SER A 43 7.49 -12.23 10.12
CA SER A 43 6.66 -12.60 11.26
C SER A 43 5.54 -13.58 10.91
N ALA A 44 5.39 -13.95 9.62
CA ALA A 44 4.27 -14.74 9.10
C ALA A 44 2.91 -14.12 9.42
N ARG A 45 2.78 -12.79 9.30
CA ARG A 45 1.55 -12.04 9.55
C ARG A 45 1.04 -11.37 8.28
N VAL A 46 -0.28 -11.23 8.20
CA VAL A 46 -0.95 -10.33 7.26
C VAL A 46 -1.77 -9.34 8.07
N TYR A 47 -1.58 -8.08 7.80
CA TYR A 47 -2.35 -6.98 8.37
C TYR A 47 -3.44 -6.60 7.38
N VAL A 48 -4.69 -6.53 7.84
CA VAL A 48 -5.85 -6.24 6.99
C VAL A 48 -6.61 -5.07 7.59
N SER A 49 -6.76 -3.99 6.84
CA SER A 49 -7.56 -2.84 7.29
C SER A 49 -9.05 -3.20 7.35
N HIS A 50 -9.72 -2.80 8.43
CA HIS A 50 -11.12 -3.14 8.68
C HIS A 50 -11.83 -2.00 9.42
N GLY A 51 -12.26 -1.00 8.68
CA GLY A 51 -13.07 0.11 9.22
C GLY A 51 -12.38 0.91 10.33
N THR A 52 -12.48 0.47 11.57
CA THR A 52 -11.91 1.13 12.75
C THR A 52 -10.83 0.31 13.45
N GLU A 53 -10.37 -0.75 12.81
CA GLU A 53 -9.33 -1.65 13.33
C GLU A 53 -8.46 -2.21 12.22
N VAL A 54 -7.34 -2.81 12.59
CA VAL A 54 -6.52 -3.66 11.69
C VAL A 54 -6.53 -5.07 12.26
N ASP A 55 -7.03 -6.02 11.48
CA ASP A 55 -6.95 -7.45 11.81
C ASP A 55 -5.53 -7.97 11.49
N VAL A 56 -4.90 -8.62 12.47
CA VAL A 56 -3.58 -9.24 12.32
C VAL A 56 -3.76 -10.74 12.23
N VAL A 57 -3.58 -11.28 11.03
CA VAL A 57 -3.76 -12.69 10.72
C VAL A 57 -2.42 -13.41 10.78
N ASP A 58 -2.34 -14.48 11.56
CA ASP A 58 -1.22 -15.41 11.52
C ASP A 58 -1.39 -16.38 10.33
N THR A 59 -0.46 -16.35 9.37
CA THR A 59 -0.55 -17.13 8.14
C THR A 59 -0.29 -18.63 8.34
N LYS A 60 0.39 -19.01 9.43
CA LYS A 60 0.68 -20.41 9.77
C LYS A 60 -0.58 -21.10 10.31
N THR A 61 -1.24 -20.45 11.26
CA THR A 61 -2.46 -20.99 11.85
C THR A 61 -3.71 -20.68 11.04
N GLY A 62 -3.72 -19.53 10.34
CA GLY A 62 -4.88 -19.00 9.64
C GLY A 62 -5.93 -18.48 10.61
N GLN A 63 -5.51 -17.89 11.70
CA GLN A 63 -6.38 -17.27 12.69
C GLN A 63 -6.08 -15.78 12.81
N VAL A 64 -7.08 -14.98 13.17
CA VAL A 64 -6.86 -13.61 13.63
C VAL A 64 -6.16 -13.70 14.99
N ALA A 65 -4.89 -13.36 15.02
CA ALA A 65 -4.05 -13.46 16.22
C ALA A 65 -4.20 -12.23 17.13
N ALA A 66 -4.50 -11.08 16.54
CA ALA A 66 -4.66 -9.82 17.28
C ALA A 66 -5.46 -8.81 16.44
N LYS A 67 -5.88 -7.72 17.10
CA LYS A 67 -6.49 -6.55 16.47
C LYS A 67 -5.84 -5.28 16.99
N ILE A 68 -5.53 -4.35 16.10
CA ILE A 68 -5.12 -3.00 16.46
C ILE A 68 -6.37 -2.14 16.37
N THR A 69 -6.85 -1.62 17.49
CA THR A 69 -8.15 -0.95 17.62
C THR A 69 -8.01 0.54 17.94
N GLY A 70 -9.14 1.25 17.99
CA GLY A 70 -9.16 2.69 18.30
C GLY A 70 -8.74 3.58 17.13
N LEU A 71 -8.91 3.08 15.91
CA LEU A 71 -8.58 3.75 14.67
C LEU A 71 -9.82 4.40 14.03
N HIS A 72 -9.62 5.31 13.07
CA HIS A 72 -10.71 6.10 12.50
C HIS A 72 -10.68 6.15 10.97
N GLY A 73 -11.43 5.23 10.33
CA GLY A 73 -11.46 5.11 8.87
C GLY A 73 -10.10 4.66 8.34
N VAL A 74 -9.77 3.43 8.67
CA VAL A 74 -8.49 2.81 8.29
C VAL A 74 -8.51 2.47 6.80
N HIS A 75 -7.43 2.82 6.10
CA HIS A 75 -7.19 2.44 4.72
C HIS A 75 -5.94 1.58 4.57
N GLY A 76 -4.76 2.18 4.59
CA GLY A 76 -3.50 1.50 4.32
C GLY A 76 -2.66 1.18 5.55
N ILE A 77 -1.75 0.22 5.39
CA ILE A 77 -0.74 -0.14 6.39
C ILE A 77 0.63 -0.18 5.70
N ALA A 78 1.64 0.46 6.29
CA ALA A 78 3.03 0.36 5.86
C ALA A 78 3.89 -0.19 6.99
N LEU A 79 4.91 -0.98 6.63
CA LEU A 79 5.81 -1.61 7.60
C LEU A 79 7.23 -1.08 7.38
N ALA A 80 7.88 -0.64 8.46
CA ALA A 80 9.29 -0.25 8.53
C ALA A 80 10.03 -1.18 9.50
N PRO A 81 10.33 -2.44 9.08
CA PRO A 81 10.80 -3.49 9.98
C PRO A 81 12.14 -3.18 10.64
N GLU A 82 13.01 -2.42 9.99
CA GLU A 82 14.29 -2.01 10.55
C GLU A 82 14.17 -1.11 11.79
N PHE A 83 13.01 -0.44 11.95
CA PHE A 83 12.68 0.35 13.14
C PHE A 83 11.71 -0.35 14.08
N GLY A 84 11.25 -1.57 13.72
CA GLY A 84 10.25 -2.30 14.46
C GLY A 84 8.88 -1.62 14.49
N ARG A 85 8.54 -0.81 13.46
CA ARG A 85 7.34 0.02 13.44
C ARG A 85 6.43 -0.27 12.26
N GLY A 86 5.13 -0.19 12.50
CA GLY A 86 4.11 -0.14 11.48
C GLY A 86 3.37 1.19 11.53
N PHE A 87 2.77 1.58 10.43
CA PHE A 87 2.07 2.85 10.21
C PHE A 87 0.72 2.58 9.56
N ILE A 88 -0.32 3.22 10.08
CA ILE A 88 -1.70 3.02 9.60
C ILE A 88 -2.27 4.38 9.23
N SER A 89 -2.79 4.52 8.01
CA SER A 89 -3.49 5.72 7.58
C SER A 89 -4.94 5.72 8.09
N ASN A 90 -5.35 6.83 8.70
CA ASN A 90 -6.69 7.03 9.25
C ASN A 90 -7.38 8.17 8.50
N GLY A 91 -8.14 7.83 7.45
CA GLY A 91 -8.75 8.82 6.56
C GLY A 91 -9.73 9.77 7.26
N GLN A 92 -10.54 9.28 8.19
CA GLN A 92 -11.53 10.10 8.87
C GLN A 92 -10.92 11.11 9.85
N SER A 93 -9.84 10.73 10.56
CA SER A 93 -9.15 11.63 11.49
C SER A 93 -8.05 12.46 10.86
N SER A 94 -7.67 12.19 9.60
CA SER A 94 -6.54 12.84 8.91
C SER A 94 -5.24 12.68 9.68
N THR A 95 -4.97 11.46 10.11
CA THR A 95 -3.80 11.10 10.91
C THR A 95 -3.15 9.80 10.43
N VAL A 96 -1.93 9.54 10.91
CA VAL A 96 -1.25 8.25 10.82
C VAL A 96 -0.99 7.74 12.23
N THR A 97 -1.47 6.52 12.53
CA THR A 97 -1.14 5.82 13.79
C THR A 97 0.15 5.02 13.60
N ILE A 98 1.07 5.12 14.57
CA ILE A 98 2.28 4.32 14.63
C ILE A 98 2.09 3.19 15.65
N PHE A 99 2.51 1.98 15.31
CA PHE A 99 2.45 0.83 16.22
C PHE A 99 3.75 0.02 16.22
N ASP A 100 3.99 -0.70 17.29
CA ASP A 100 5.13 -1.61 17.45
C ASP A 100 4.84 -2.93 16.73
N LEU A 101 5.72 -3.39 15.85
CA LEU A 101 5.53 -4.62 15.07
C LEU A 101 5.56 -5.89 15.91
N LYS A 102 6.16 -5.86 17.10
CA LYS A 102 6.27 -7.01 17.98
C LYS A 102 5.07 -7.13 18.92
N THR A 103 4.75 -6.03 19.63
CA THR A 103 3.67 -6.01 20.62
C THR A 103 2.32 -5.65 20.04
N LEU A 104 2.29 -4.97 18.87
CA LEU A 104 1.11 -4.41 18.19
C LEU A 104 0.47 -3.23 18.93
N ASP A 105 1.12 -2.73 19.98
CA ASP A 105 0.67 -1.58 20.73
C ASP A 105 0.92 -0.29 19.97
N LYS A 106 0.02 0.69 20.14
CA LYS A 106 0.21 2.04 19.63
C LYS A 106 1.43 2.71 20.25
N ILE A 107 2.22 3.41 19.44
CA ILE A 107 3.39 4.19 19.86
C ILE A 107 3.05 5.68 19.83
N GLY A 108 2.92 6.29 20.98
CA GLY A 108 2.69 7.74 21.12
C GLY A 108 1.31 8.19 20.60
N GLU A 109 1.22 9.47 20.27
CA GLU A 109 0.03 10.06 19.68
C GLU A 109 -0.02 9.87 18.16
N ASP A 110 -1.21 9.99 17.57
CA ASP A 110 -1.36 9.95 16.12
C ASP A 110 -0.64 11.14 15.46
N VAL A 111 0.06 10.86 14.38
CA VAL A 111 0.79 11.87 13.61
C VAL A 111 -0.17 12.60 12.68
N PRO A 112 -0.26 13.93 12.72
CA PRO A 112 -1.08 14.69 11.79
C PRO A 112 -0.66 14.46 10.34
N ALA A 113 -1.62 14.25 9.44
CA ALA A 113 -1.43 14.15 8.00
C ALA A 113 -2.31 15.17 7.25
N GLY A 114 -2.26 15.15 5.93
CA GLY A 114 -3.24 15.87 5.12
C GLY A 114 -4.63 15.24 5.19
N LYS A 115 -5.59 15.79 4.44
CA LYS A 115 -6.99 15.36 4.50
C LYS A 115 -7.19 14.01 3.79
N ASN A 116 -7.80 13.07 4.51
CA ASN A 116 -8.11 11.73 4.03
C ASN A 116 -6.85 11.00 3.53
N PRO A 117 -5.88 10.69 4.43
CA PRO A 117 -4.80 9.80 4.10
C PRO A 117 -5.35 8.41 3.78
N ASP A 118 -5.01 7.90 2.61
CA ASP A 118 -5.49 6.66 2.02
C ASP A 118 -4.34 5.68 1.88
N ALA A 119 -3.77 5.52 0.69
CA ALA A 119 -2.57 4.71 0.53
C ALA A 119 -1.42 5.22 1.39
N ILE A 120 -0.64 4.28 1.90
CA ILE A 120 0.55 4.57 2.71
C ILE A 120 1.64 3.56 2.38
N ILE A 121 2.86 4.04 2.16
CA ILE A 121 3.99 3.17 1.84
C ILE A 121 5.23 3.57 2.63
N TYR A 122 6.17 2.62 2.77
CA TYR A 122 7.50 2.86 3.31
C TYR A 122 8.55 2.80 2.20
N ASP A 123 9.40 3.83 2.09
CA ASP A 123 10.59 3.81 1.26
C ASP A 123 11.84 3.56 2.13
N PRO A 124 12.51 2.40 1.97
CA PRO A 124 13.68 2.05 2.78
C PRO A 124 14.92 2.89 2.47
N SER A 125 15.00 3.52 1.29
CA SER A 125 16.15 4.36 0.91
C SER A 125 16.15 5.69 1.64
N SER A 126 15.01 6.36 1.72
CA SER A 126 14.86 7.62 2.46
C SER A 126 14.54 7.41 3.94
N LYS A 127 14.13 6.18 4.31
CA LYS A 127 13.63 5.82 5.65
C LYS A 127 12.39 6.60 6.06
N ARG A 128 11.55 6.88 5.08
CA ARG A 128 10.31 7.65 5.25
C ARG A 128 9.09 6.84 4.88
N VAL A 129 8.02 7.11 5.59
CA VAL A 129 6.68 6.67 5.25
C VAL A 129 5.96 7.82 4.56
N PHE A 130 5.27 7.53 3.48
CA PHE A 130 4.46 8.48 2.71
C PHE A 130 2.99 8.11 2.86
N ALA A 131 2.21 8.99 3.47
CA ALA A 131 0.76 8.89 3.51
C ALA A 131 0.16 9.80 2.44
N PHE A 132 -0.57 9.22 1.51
CA PHE A 132 -1.15 9.92 0.36
C PHE A 132 -2.54 10.43 0.72
N ASN A 133 -2.73 11.75 0.66
CA ASN A 133 -3.90 12.43 1.19
C ASN A 133 -4.85 12.80 0.04
N GLY A 134 -5.86 11.96 -0.20
CA GLY A 134 -6.73 12.05 -1.37
C GLY A 134 -7.56 13.34 -1.45
N ARG A 135 -7.89 13.96 -0.32
CA ARG A 135 -8.71 15.20 -0.30
C ARG A 135 -7.89 16.49 -0.22
N SER A 136 -6.62 16.44 0.16
CA SER A 136 -5.74 17.61 0.15
C SER A 136 -4.75 17.63 -1.02
N SER A 137 -4.76 16.57 -1.87
CA SER A 137 -3.93 16.48 -3.07
C SER A 137 -2.43 16.61 -2.77
N ASP A 138 -1.99 15.93 -1.74
CA ASP A 138 -0.61 15.95 -1.27
C ASP A 138 -0.20 14.60 -0.67
N ALA A 139 1.08 14.46 -0.31
CA ALA A 139 1.57 13.34 0.50
C ALA A 139 2.31 13.87 1.72
N THR A 140 1.99 13.33 2.89
CA THR A 140 2.72 13.59 4.13
C THR A 140 3.85 12.59 4.26
N ALA A 141 5.10 13.08 4.32
CA ALA A 141 6.27 12.27 4.58
C ALA A 141 6.59 12.26 6.07
N ILE A 142 6.75 11.07 6.65
CA ILE A 142 7.01 10.85 8.07
C ILE A 142 8.34 10.10 8.20
N ASP A 143 9.25 10.57 9.05
CA ASP A 143 10.46 9.82 9.39
C ASP A 143 10.08 8.55 10.15
N ALA A 144 10.45 7.39 9.62
CA ALA A 144 10.04 6.10 10.18
C ALA A 144 10.72 5.79 11.52
N LYS A 145 11.87 6.42 11.81
CA LYS A 145 12.62 6.18 13.03
C LYS A 145 12.02 6.90 14.24
N ASP A 146 11.65 8.17 14.09
CA ASP A 146 11.15 8.96 15.21
C ASP A 146 9.66 9.33 15.13
N GLY A 147 9.02 9.06 13.98
CA GLY A 147 7.59 9.31 13.78
C GLY A 147 7.24 10.77 13.51
N LYS A 148 8.23 11.64 13.24
CA LYS A 148 7.96 13.05 12.98
C LYS A 148 7.67 13.31 11.51
N VAL A 149 6.80 14.28 11.25
CA VAL A 149 6.58 14.78 9.89
C VAL A 149 7.87 15.41 9.37
N ALA A 150 8.41 14.85 8.29
CA ALA A 150 9.61 15.34 7.60
C ALA A 150 9.27 16.44 6.57
N GLY A 151 8.05 16.45 6.06
CA GLY A 151 7.57 17.43 5.10
C GLY A 151 6.32 16.95 4.35
N THR A 152 5.92 17.75 3.36
CA THR A 152 4.76 17.47 2.52
C THR A 152 5.15 17.62 1.05
N VAL A 153 4.66 16.71 0.20
CA VAL A 153 4.80 16.78 -1.25
C VAL A 153 3.47 17.21 -1.85
N THR A 154 3.43 18.33 -2.52
CA THR A 154 2.23 18.79 -3.27
C THR A 154 2.10 17.97 -4.55
N LEU A 155 0.92 17.38 -4.79
CA LEU A 155 0.66 16.52 -5.94
C LEU A 155 -0.27 17.16 -6.98
N GLU A 156 -0.99 18.23 -6.60
CA GLU A 156 -1.91 18.96 -7.49
C GLU A 156 -3.02 18.10 -8.12
N GLY A 157 -3.30 16.93 -7.56
CA GLY A 157 -4.33 15.98 -7.98
C GLY A 157 -4.54 14.91 -6.92
N LYS A 158 -5.54 14.04 -7.11
CA LYS A 158 -5.92 13.02 -6.14
C LYS A 158 -5.00 11.79 -6.22
N PRO A 159 -4.08 11.60 -5.25
CA PRO A 159 -3.29 10.38 -5.20
C PRO A 159 -4.15 9.20 -4.73
N GLU A 160 -3.92 8.01 -5.33
CA GLU A 160 -4.68 6.81 -4.99
C GLU A 160 -3.77 5.71 -4.46
N PHE A 161 -2.83 5.22 -5.26
CA PHE A 161 -1.94 4.13 -4.86
C PHE A 161 -0.49 4.46 -5.23
N ALA A 162 0.46 3.91 -4.45
CA ALA A 162 1.87 4.17 -4.68
C ALA A 162 2.76 2.94 -4.48
N ALA A 163 3.96 3.01 -5.07
CA ALA A 163 5.01 2.02 -4.89
C ALA A 163 6.37 2.71 -4.77
N ALA A 164 7.23 2.22 -3.87
CA ALA A 164 8.62 2.64 -3.77
C ALA A 164 9.52 1.65 -4.52
N ASP A 165 10.55 2.15 -5.20
CA ASP A 165 11.55 1.32 -5.89
C ASP A 165 12.68 0.83 -4.97
N GLY A 166 12.72 1.34 -3.72
CA GLY A 166 13.78 1.06 -2.76
C GLY A 166 15.10 1.79 -3.03
N HIS A 167 15.13 2.66 -4.03
CA HIS A 167 16.30 3.46 -4.42
C HIS A 167 16.11 4.96 -4.17
N GLY A 168 14.96 5.34 -3.66
CA GLY A 168 14.64 6.71 -3.28
C GLY A 168 13.62 7.38 -4.19
N HIS A 169 12.97 6.62 -5.05
CA HIS A 169 11.84 7.07 -5.86
C HIS A 169 10.55 6.43 -5.39
N VAL A 170 9.52 7.24 -5.35
CA VAL A 170 8.15 6.83 -5.02
C VAL A 170 7.24 7.20 -6.18
N TYR A 171 6.62 6.20 -6.78
CA TYR A 171 5.69 6.35 -7.89
C TYR A 171 4.27 6.33 -7.36
N VAL A 172 3.47 7.34 -7.70
CA VAL A 172 2.08 7.46 -7.29
C VAL A 172 1.18 7.75 -8.48
N ASN A 173 0.06 7.03 -8.60
CA ASN A 173 -0.95 7.37 -9.58
C ASN A 173 -1.85 8.51 -9.08
N ILE A 174 -2.14 9.44 -9.99
CA ILE A 174 -3.03 10.57 -9.76
C ILE A 174 -4.30 10.30 -10.55
N GLU A 175 -5.33 9.79 -9.87
CA GLU A 175 -6.51 9.19 -10.53
C GLU A 175 -7.33 10.20 -11.32
N ASP A 176 -7.53 11.42 -10.80
CA ASP A 176 -8.30 12.48 -11.44
C ASP A 176 -7.58 13.14 -12.64
N LYS A 177 -6.32 12.77 -12.90
CA LYS A 177 -5.51 13.25 -14.01
C LYS A 177 -5.06 12.16 -14.97
N SER A 178 -5.25 10.89 -14.62
CA SER A 178 -4.70 9.74 -15.36
C SER A 178 -3.20 9.88 -15.59
N GLU A 179 -2.46 10.18 -14.52
CA GLU A 179 -1.01 10.38 -14.52
C GLU A 179 -0.33 9.51 -13.46
N VAL A 180 0.94 9.22 -13.69
CA VAL A 180 1.85 8.69 -12.65
C VAL A 180 2.91 9.75 -12.37
N PHE A 181 3.11 10.06 -11.09
CA PHE A 181 4.17 10.96 -10.64
C PHE A 181 5.31 10.17 -10.02
N ASP A 182 6.53 10.63 -10.30
CA ASP A 182 7.77 10.19 -9.64
C ASP A 182 8.18 11.24 -8.61
N ILE A 183 8.31 10.81 -7.37
CA ILE A 183 8.70 11.64 -6.23
C ILE A 183 10.10 11.25 -5.79
N ASP A 184 11.03 12.20 -5.74
CA ASP A 184 12.28 12.02 -4.99
C ASP A 184 11.95 11.99 -3.48
N ALA A 185 12.10 10.83 -2.88
CA ALA A 185 11.72 10.57 -1.50
C ALA A 185 12.57 11.35 -0.47
N LYS A 186 13.77 11.80 -0.84
CA LYS A 186 14.66 12.58 0.02
C LYS A 186 14.42 14.09 -0.11
N LYS A 187 14.27 14.58 -1.34
CA LYS A 187 14.02 16.01 -1.60
C LYS A 187 12.57 16.40 -1.34
N LEU A 188 11.64 15.44 -1.37
CA LEU A 188 10.18 15.64 -1.28
C LEU A 188 9.66 16.51 -2.44
N THR A 189 10.12 16.21 -3.65
CA THR A 189 9.74 16.92 -4.89
C THR A 189 9.26 15.93 -5.94
N VAL A 190 8.25 16.35 -6.73
CA VAL A 190 7.88 15.61 -7.94
C VAL A 190 8.93 15.91 -9.01
N GLU A 191 9.62 14.88 -9.50
CA GLU A 191 10.66 15.01 -10.53
C GLU A 191 10.12 14.74 -11.93
N HIS A 192 9.19 13.79 -12.06
CA HIS A 192 8.60 13.45 -13.35
C HIS A 192 7.08 13.25 -13.24
N ARG A 193 6.40 13.48 -14.36
CA ARG A 193 4.97 13.23 -14.52
C ARG A 193 4.76 12.54 -15.86
N TRP A 194 4.07 11.41 -15.86
CA TRP A 194 3.79 10.64 -17.06
C TRP A 194 2.29 10.50 -17.26
N PRO A 195 1.74 11.02 -18.37
CA PRO A 195 0.35 10.77 -18.70
C PRO A 195 0.15 9.31 -19.09
N LEU A 196 -0.90 8.72 -18.57
CA LEU A 196 -1.39 7.38 -18.94
C LEU A 196 -2.47 7.57 -20.01
N ALA A 197 -2.08 7.60 -21.28
CA ALA A 197 -3.04 7.81 -22.35
C ALA A 197 -3.31 6.52 -23.15
N PRO A 198 -4.55 6.34 -23.62
CA PRO A 198 -5.80 6.43 -22.90
C PRO A 198 -6.01 5.17 -22.07
N CYS A 199 -6.02 5.27 -20.76
CA CYS A 199 -6.54 4.21 -19.90
C CYS A 199 -8.06 4.39 -19.80
N GLU A 200 -8.84 3.59 -20.51
CA GLU A 200 -10.29 3.42 -20.34
C GLU A 200 -10.57 2.19 -19.47
#